data_789f6e54e8c9a366973d9496b4540dc1
#
_entry.id   789f6e54e8c9a366973d9496b4540dc1
#
_cell.length_a   1.000
_cell.length_b   1.000
_cell.length_c   1.000
_cell.angle_alpha   90.00
_cell.angle_beta   90.00
_cell.angle_gamma   90.00
#
_symmetry.space_group_name_H-M   'P 1'
#
loop_
_entity.id
_entity.type
_entity.pdbx_description
1 polymer ?
#
loop_
_entity_poly.entity_id
_entity_poly.type
_entity_poly.pdbx_seq_one_letter_code
_entity_poly.pdbx_strand_id
1 'polypeptide(L)'
;MLSPKRVKHRKVQRGSMKGRAKGGTKLNNGSYGIQALEAHWITNRQIEAARVALTRHMKRGGKVWITIFPDKPITSKPAETRMGSGKGNPEGWVAVVKPGRIMFEIDGVDDETAREALRLAINKLPIKCKIVTRQTEGQE
;
A
#
# COMPACT_ATOMS: atom_id res chain seq x y z
N MET A 1 -4.51 -6.65 -11.65
CA MET A 1 -4.40 -5.83 -10.44
C MET A 1 -4.99 -6.56 -9.25
N LEU A 2 -4.53 -6.18 -8.07
CA LEU A 2 -4.98 -6.82 -6.84
C LEU A 2 -6.44 -6.50 -6.56
N SER A 3 -7.23 -7.53 -6.29
CA SER A 3 -8.61 -7.37 -5.85
C SER A 3 -9.04 -8.63 -5.09
N PRO A 4 -10.02 -8.53 -4.19
CA PRO A 4 -10.50 -9.71 -3.48
C PRO A 4 -11.22 -10.66 -4.42
N LYS A 5 -11.02 -11.97 -4.19
CA LYS A 5 -11.73 -12.99 -4.95
C LYS A 5 -13.20 -13.09 -4.59
N ARG A 6 -13.52 -12.87 -3.34
CA ARG A 6 -14.90 -12.86 -2.86
C ARG A 6 -15.15 -11.64 -2.01
N VAL A 7 -16.32 -11.07 -2.14
CA VAL A 7 -16.69 -9.85 -1.43
C VAL A 7 -18.06 -10.07 -0.81
N LYS A 8 -18.14 -10.01 0.52
CA LYS A 8 -19.43 -10.09 1.20
C LYS A 8 -20.28 -8.87 0.92
N HIS A 9 -19.64 -7.71 0.92
CA HIS A 9 -20.30 -6.45 0.62
C HIS A 9 -19.50 -5.75 -0.46
N ARG A 10 -20.13 -5.48 -1.58
CA ARG A 10 -19.47 -4.82 -2.71
C ARG A 10 -19.24 -3.35 -2.44
N LYS A 11 -19.96 -2.77 -1.51
CA LYS A 11 -19.86 -1.36 -1.16
C LYS A 11 -19.78 -1.24 0.34
N VAL A 12 -18.90 -0.39 0.83
CA VAL A 12 -18.75 -0.11 2.25
C VAL A 12 -18.71 1.39 2.47
N GLN A 13 -19.12 1.81 3.65
CA GLN A 13 -19.05 3.20 4.03
C GLN A 13 -17.62 3.58 4.38
N ARG A 14 -17.33 4.86 4.28
CA ARG A 14 -16.03 5.36 4.73
C ARG A 14 -15.88 5.12 6.22
N GLY A 15 -14.78 4.47 6.59
CA GLY A 15 -14.41 4.32 7.97
C GLY A 15 -13.57 5.50 8.47
N SER A 16 -13.25 5.46 9.75
CA SER A 16 -12.35 6.42 10.35
C SER A 16 -10.91 6.10 9.94
N MET A 17 -10.14 7.14 9.62
CA MET A 17 -8.72 7.02 9.34
C MET A 17 -7.85 7.54 10.49
N LYS A 18 -8.46 7.77 11.65
CA LYS A 18 -7.73 8.26 12.82
C LYS A 18 -6.93 7.15 13.48
N GLY A 19 -5.86 7.52 14.16
CA GLY A 19 -5.04 6.62 14.93
C GLY A 19 -3.87 6.05 14.14
N ARG A 20 -3.14 5.16 14.78
CA ARG A 20 -1.97 4.49 14.20
C ARG A 20 -2.30 3.05 13.88
N ALA A 21 -1.49 2.46 13.05
CA ALA A 21 -1.61 1.03 12.75
C ALA A 21 -1.38 0.22 14.01
N LYS A 22 -2.25 -0.77 14.24
CA LYS A 22 -2.13 -1.68 15.39
C LYS A 22 -1.34 -2.93 15.05
N GLY A 23 -1.20 -3.24 13.75
CA GLY A 23 -0.41 -4.37 13.29
C GLY A 23 0.36 -4.00 12.05
N GLY A 24 1.28 -4.87 11.64
CA GLY A 24 2.09 -4.63 10.46
C GLY A 24 3.02 -3.45 10.59
N THR A 25 3.52 -3.19 11.80
CA THR A 25 4.40 -2.06 12.08
C THR A 25 5.88 -2.44 12.08
N LYS A 26 6.18 -3.73 11.92
CA LYS A 26 7.55 -4.23 11.90
C LYS A 26 7.77 -5.11 10.68
N LEU A 27 9.02 -5.17 10.24
CA LEU A 27 9.40 -6.05 9.15
C LEU A 27 9.30 -7.51 9.59
N ASN A 28 8.63 -8.32 8.78
CA ASN A 28 8.46 -9.75 9.04
C ASN A 28 9.24 -10.64 8.09
N ASN A 29 9.31 -10.26 6.82
CA ASN A 29 9.85 -11.11 5.77
C ASN A 29 11.15 -10.57 5.20
N GLY A 30 11.22 -9.28 4.96
CA GLY A 30 12.36 -8.66 4.30
C GLY A 30 13.29 -7.96 5.27
N SER A 31 14.41 -7.50 4.75
CA SER A 31 15.39 -6.71 5.50
C SER A 31 15.14 -5.21 5.37
N TYR A 32 14.37 -4.81 4.38
CA TYR A 32 14.04 -3.41 4.08
C TYR A 32 12.55 -3.30 3.82
N GLY A 33 11.99 -2.13 4.09
CA GLY A 33 10.60 -1.90 3.82
C GLY A 33 10.24 -0.43 3.68
N ILE A 34 8.99 -0.21 3.28
CA ILE A 34 8.39 1.11 3.20
C ILE A 34 7.34 1.22 4.30
N GLN A 35 7.50 2.20 5.17
CA GLN A 35 6.57 2.45 6.25
C GLN A 35 5.82 3.75 6.01
N ALA A 36 4.52 3.71 6.19
CA ALA A 36 3.66 4.87 6.04
C ALA A 36 3.87 5.86 7.20
N LEU A 37 3.92 7.14 6.87
CA LEU A 37 4.00 8.22 7.85
C LEU A 37 2.67 8.96 7.98
N GLU A 38 1.73 8.69 7.08
CA GLU A 38 0.43 9.34 7.05
C GLU A 38 -0.67 8.31 6.89
N ALA A 39 -1.90 8.67 7.25
CA ALA A 39 -3.07 7.86 6.98
C ALA A 39 -3.61 8.20 5.59
N HIS A 40 -3.90 7.17 4.81
CA HIS A 40 -4.47 7.37 3.46
C HIS A 40 -5.02 6.07 2.90
N TRP A 41 -5.84 6.22 1.89
CA TRP A 41 -6.29 5.09 1.07
C TRP A 41 -5.31 4.91 -0.09
N ILE A 42 -4.77 3.70 -0.22
CA ILE A 42 -3.84 3.36 -1.30
C ILE A 42 -4.62 2.50 -2.29
N THR A 43 -4.73 2.96 -3.52
CA THR A 43 -5.48 2.23 -4.54
C THR A 43 -4.70 1.02 -5.05
N ASN A 44 -5.43 0.03 -5.58
CA ASN A 44 -4.79 -1.13 -6.20
C ASN A 44 -3.84 -0.74 -7.34
N ARG A 45 -4.15 0.34 -8.05
CA ARG A 45 -3.27 0.85 -9.12
C ARG A 45 -1.97 1.42 -8.56
N GLN A 46 -2.05 2.13 -7.44
CA GLN A 46 -0.87 2.68 -6.78
C GLN A 46 0.01 1.56 -6.22
N ILE A 47 -0.60 0.54 -5.63
CA ILE A 47 0.13 -0.63 -5.13
C ILE A 47 0.86 -1.31 -6.29
N GLU A 48 0.18 -1.51 -7.41
CA GLU A 48 0.78 -2.14 -8.58
C GLU A 48 1.91 -1.30 -9.17
N ALA A 49 1.73 0.01 -9.24
CA ALA A 49 2.77 0.91 -9.74
C ALA A 49 4.02 0.86 -8.86
N ALA A 50 3.84 0.84 -7.54
CA ALA A 50 4.97 0.74 -6.61
C ALA A 50 5.68 -0.61 -6.75
N ARG A 51 4.92 -1.70 -6.87
CA ARG A 51 5.48 -3.04 -7.07
C ARG A 51 6.33 -3.09 -8.35
N VAL A 52 5.82 -2.54 -9.43
CA VAL A 52 6.53 -2.53 -10.70
C VAL A 52 7.83 -1.71 -10.58
N ALA A 53 7.79 -0.58 -9.89
CA ALA A 53 8.99 0.23 -9.69
C ALA A 53 10.05 -0.54 -8.90
N LEU A 54 9.63 -1.27 -7.86
CA LEU A 54 10.54 -2.11 -7.08
C LEU A 54 11.19 -3.19 -7.94
N THR A 55 10.36 -3.96 -8.64
CA THR A 55 10.86 -5.10 -9.41
C THR A 55 11.74 -4.68 -10.58
N ARG A 56 11.42 -3.58 -11.23
CA ARG A 56 12.25 -3.07 -12.33
C ARG A 56 13.65 -2.69 -11.86
N HIS A 57 13.73 -2.01 -10.74
CA HIS A 57 15.04 -1.58 -10.23
C HIS A 57 15.84 -2.75 -9.69
N MET A 58 15.17 -3.67 -8.99
CA MET A 58 15.84 -4.85 -8.45
C MET A 58 16.15 -5.91 -9.51
N LYS A 59 15.51 -5.79 -10.67
CA LYS A 59 15.65 -6.74 -11.76
C LYS A 59 15.31 -8.16 -11.30
N ARG A 60 16.25 -9.10 -11.45
CA ARG A 60 15.99 -10.50 -11.12
C ARG A 60 16.51 -10.90 -9.74
N GLY A 61 17.10 -9.98 -9.01
CA GLY A 61 17.90 -10.31 -7.85
C GLY A 61 17.21 -10.31 -6.52
N GLY A 62 15.94 -9.95 -6.43
CA GLY A 62 15.35 -9.76 -5.12
C GLY A 62 13.98 -10.38 -4.97
N LYS A 63 13.48 -10.31 -3.74
CA LYS A 63 12.12 -10.72 -3.39
C LYS A 63 11.35 -9.51 -2.90
N VAL A 64 10.06 -9.46 -3.23
CA VAL A 64 9.15 -8.40 -2.82
C VAL A 64 7.95 -9.02 -2.13
N TRP A 65 7.60 -8.47 -0.97
CA TRP A 65 6.37 -8.81 -0.28
C TRP A 65 5.51 -7.56 -0.20
N ILE A 66 4.25 -7.70 -0.59
CA ILE A 66 3.26 -6.64 -0.44
C ILE A 66 2.44 -7.00 0.79
N THR A 67 2.52 -6.19 1.83
CA THR A 67 1.92 -6.52 3.12
C THR A 67 0.59 -5.82 3.35
N ILE A 68 0.14 -5.02 2.40
CA ILE A 68 -1.19 -4.43 2.40
C ILE A 68 -2.01 -5.03 1.27
N PHE A 69 -3.32 -5.04 1.42
CA PHE A 69 -4.20 -5.58 0.40
C PHE A 69 -5.40 -4.64 0.19
N PRO A 70 -5.75 -4.35 -1.07
CA PRO A 70 -6.85 -3.44 -1.37
C PRO A 70 -8.18 -4.17 -1.28
N ASP A 71 -8.72 -4.26 -0.09
CA ASP A 71 -9.95 -5.01 0.18
C ASP A 71 -11.18 -4.13 0.36
N LYS A 72 -11.01 -2.81 0.39
CA LYS A 72 -12.13 -1.89 0.55
C LYS A 72 -12.58 -1.40 -0.83
N PRO A 73 -13.84 -1.64 -1.22
CA PRO A 73 -14.35 -1.13 -2.48
C PRO A 73 -14.58 0.37 -2.41
N ILE A 74 -14.30 1.06 -3.50
CA ILE A 74 -14.62 2.48 -3.64
C ILE A 74 -15.56 2.67 -4.81
N THR A 75 -16.47 3.61 -4.64
CA THR A 75 -17.35 4.04 -5.72
C THR A 75 -17.08 5.50 -5.98
N SER A 76 -16.96 5.87 -7.25
CA SER A 76 -16.98 7.29 -7.59
C SER A 76 -18.38 7.68 -8.00
N LYS A 77 -18.75 8.90 -7.68
CA LYS A 77 -19.99 9.44 -8.21
C LYS A 77 -19.70 9.95 -9.62
N PRO A 78 -20.37 9.39 -10.63
CA PRO A 78 -20.26 10.00 -11.95
C PRO A 78 -20.72 11.45 -11.87
N ALA A 79 -20.13 12.32 -12.68
CA ALA A 79 -20.55 13.70 -12.72
C ALA A 79 -22.06 13.84 -13.03
N GLU A 80 -22.61 12.82 -13.63
CA GLU A 80 -24.00 12.77 -14.03
C GLU A 80 -24.88 12.01 -13.05
N THR A 81 -24.38 11.65 -11.88
CA THR A 81 -25.21 10.95 -10.91
C THR A 81 -26.35 11.85 -10.51
N ARG A 82 -27.53 11.43 -10.83
CA ARG A 82 -28.75 12.18 -10.57
C ARG A 82 -29.72 11.26 -9.88
N MET A 83 -30.73 11.86 -9.30
CA MET A 83 -31.93 11.14 -8.89
C MET A 83 -31.72 10.14 -7.79
N GLY A 84 -30.70 10.28 -6.99
CA GLY A 84 -30.53 9.45 -5.81
C GLY A 84 -30.51 7.96 -6.08
N SER A 85 -29.97 7.56 -7.19
CA SER A 85 -29.93 6.15 -7.56
C SER A 85 -28.98 5.32 -6.71
N GLY A 86 -28.56 5.82 -5.56
CA GLY A 86 -27.68 5.09 -4.67
C GLY A 86 -26.24 5.06 -5.13
N LYS A 87 -25.43 4.24 -4.47
CA LYS A 87 -24.02 4.08 -4.83
C LYS A 87 -23.90 3.31 -6.14
N GLY A 88 -23.02 3.79 -7.01
CA GLY A 88 -22.69 3.05 -8.21
C GLY A 88 -21.94 1.78 -7.91
N ASN A 89 -21.57 1.04 -8.92
CA ASN A 89 -20.75 -0.14 -8.78
C ASN A 89 -19.35 0.27 -8.30
N PRO A 90 -18.64 -0.61 -7.56
CA PRO A 90 -17.26 -0.32 -7.19
C PRO A 90 -16.40 -0.10 -8.43
N GLU A 91 -15.67 1.01 -8.46
CA GLU A 91 -14.75 1.31 -9.56
C GLU A 91 -13.33 0.88 -9.26
N GLY A 92 -13.05 0.51 -8.04
CA GLY A 92 -11.73 0.09 -7.65
C GLY A 92 -11.70 -0.37 -6.21
N TRP A 93 -10.52 -0.67 -5.76
CA TRP A 93 -10.27 -1.19 -4.43
C TRP A 93 -9.13 -0.42 -3.79
N VAL A 94 -9.23 -0.22 -2.49
CA VAL A 94 -8.18 0.49 -1.74
C VAL A 94 -7.81 -0.29 -0.50
N ALA A 95 -6.56 -0.13 -0.08
CA ALA A 95 -6.10 -0.52 1.23
C ALA A 95 -6.14 0.72 2.12
N VAL A 96 -6.71 0.57 3.31
CA VAL A 96 -6.72 1.65 4.31
C VAL A 96 -5.43 1.53 5.11
N VAL A 97 -4.58 2.55 5.00
CA VAL A 97 -3.27 2.55 5.63
C VAL A 97 -3.23 3.64 6.70
N LYS A 98 -2.68 3.27 7.85
CA LYS A 98 -2.49 4.19 8.98
C LYS A 98 -1.01 4.41 9.23
N PRO A 99 -0.62 5.53 9.89
CA PRO A 99 0.80 5.76 10.18
C PRO A 99 1.43 4.60 10.94
N GLY A 100 2.62 4.22 10.54
CA GLY A 100 3.35 3.11 11.14
C GLY A 100 3.25 1.80 10.37
N ARG A 101 2.29 1.68 9.46
CA ARG A 101 2.09 0.43 8.71
C ARG A 101 3.23 0.21 7.71
N ILE A 102 3.82 -0.98 7.74
CA ILE A 102 4.72 -1.44 6.68
C ILE A 102 3.87 -1.88 5.50
N MET A 103 4.15 -1.33 4.33
CA MET A 103 3.35 -1.61 3.13
C MET A 103 4.04 -2.56 2.18
N PHE A 104 5.37 -2.44 2.07
CA PHE A 104 6.17 -3.29 1.19
C PHE A 104 7.43 -3.70 1.94
N GLU A 105 7.89 -4.91 1.65
CA GLU A 105 9.18 -5.40 2.16
C GLU A 105 9.97 -5.98 1.00
N ILE A 106 11.27 -5.83 1.06
CA ILE A 106 12.17 -6.41 0.05
C ILE A 106 13.37 -7.05 0.72
N ASP A 107 13.97 -7.98 0.01
CA ASP A 107 15.21 -8.63 0.44
C ASP A 107 15.94 -9.18 -0.78
N GLY A 108 17.14 -9.67 -0.58
CA GLY A 108 17.90 -10.36 -1.62
C GLY A 108 18.70 -9.44 -2.54
N VAL A 109 18.85 -8.17 -2.19
CA VAL A 109 19.68 -7.21 -2.93
C VAL A 109 20.54 -6.42 -1.95
N ASP A 110 21.58 -5.77 -2.46
CA ASP A 110 22.47 -4.97 -1.63
C ASP A 110 21.77 -3.70 -1.14
N ASP A 111 22.37 -3.06 -0.14
CA ASP A 111 21.78 -1.90 0.53
C ASP A 111 21.48 -0.75 -0.43
N GLU A 112 22.42 -0.44 -1.30
CA GLU A 112 22.24 0.65 -2.26
C GLU A 112 21.08 0.38 -3.22
N THR A 113 21.05 -0.81 -3.78
CA THR A 113 19.98 -1.22 -4.69
C THR A 113 18.62 -1.21 -3.97
N ALA A 114 18.58 -1.73 -2.75
CA ALA A 114 17.36 -1.76 -1.96
C ALA A 114 16.82 -0.36 -1.70
N ARG A 115 17.65 0.54 -1.25
CA ARG A 115 17.22 1.91 -0.92
C ARG A 115 16.76 2.66 -2.14
N GLU A 116 17.43 2.51 -3.26
CA GLU A 116 17.01 3.17 -4.50
C GLU A 116 15.68 2.60 -5.02
N ALA A 117 15.53 1.28 -4.97
CA ALA A 117 14.27 0.66 -5.37
C ALA A 117 13.10 1.16 -4.52
N LEU A 118 13.30 1.22 -3.21
CA LEU A 118 12.26 1.71 -2.30
C LEU A 118 11.95 3.19 -2.54
N ARG A 119 12.96 3.99 -2.82
CA ARG A 119 12.76 5.41 -3.12
C ARG A 119 11.89 5.59 -4.36
N LEU A 120 12.17 4.81 -5.41
CA LEU A 120 11.39 4.86 -6.64
C LEU A 120 9.94 4.43 -6.40
N ALA A 121 9.74 3.40 -5.58
CA ALA A 121 8.40 2.93 -5.24
C ALA A 121 7.63 3.96 -4.42
N ILE A 122 8.28 4.63 -3.48
CA ILE A 122 7.64 5.67 -2.66
C ILE A 122 7.08 6.79 -3.54
N ASN A 123 7.75 7.12 -4.63
CA ASN A 123 7.27 8.14 -5.56
C ASN A 123 5.96 7.78 -6.24
N LYS A 124 5.57 6.51 -6.22
CA LYS A 124 4.31 6.04 -6.78
C LYS A 124 3.18 6.01 -5.77
N LEU A 125 3.48 6.26 -4.51
CA LEU A 125 2.50 6.24 -3.43
C LEU A 125 2.04 7.66 -3.11
N PRO A 126 0.78 7.84 -2.67
CA PRO A 126 0.20 9.17 -2.47
C PRO A 126 0.51 9.79 -1.11
N ILE A 127 1.33 9.13 -0.29
CA ILE A 127 1.58 9.54 1.09
C ILE A 127 3.06 9.64 1.36
N LYS A 128 3.39 10.34 2.42
CA LYS A 128 4.76 10.35 2.93
C LYS A 128 5.11 9.02 3.55
N CYS A 129 6.27 8.52 3.19
CA CYS A 129 6.77 7.22 3.65
C CYS A 129 8.23 7.35 4.03
N LYS A 130 8.71 6.39 4.81
CA LYS A 130 10.12 6.26 5.08
C LYS A 130 10.59 4.84 4.80
N ILE A 131 11.88 4.72 4.53
CA ILE A 131 12.54 3.44 4.37
C ILE A 131 12.93 2.95 5.75
N VAL A 132 12.58 1.70 6.06
CA VAL A 132 12.95 1.07 7.33
C VAL A 132 13.80 -0.15 7.05
N THR A 133 14.70 -0.44 7.98
CA THR A 133 15.54 -1.62 7.94
C THR A 133 15.41 -2.35 9.27
N ARG A 134 15.86 -3.60 9.33
CA ARG A 134 15.84 -4.32 10.58
C ARG A 134 16.70 -3.67 11.66
N GLN A 135 17.72 -2.94 11.25
CA GLN A 135 18.58 -2.20 12.18
C GLN A 135 17.83 -1.01 12.79
N THR A 136 17.05 -0.29 11.97
CA THR A 136 16.32 0.89 12.46
C THR A 136 15.15 0.53 13.35
N GLU A 137 14.59 -0.66 13.23
CA GLU A 137 13.50 -1.10 14.08
C GLU A 137 13.90 -1.20 15.55
N GLY A 138 15.15 -1.52 15.81
CA GLY A 138 15.64 -1.62 17.17
C GLY A 138 16.00 -0.29 17.83
N GLN A 139 15.83 0.81 17.13
CA GLN A 139 16.22 2.14 17.60
C GLN A 139 15.06 3.01 18.07
N GLU A 140 13.89 2.44 18.20
CA GLU A 140 12.73 3.17 18.70
C GLU A 140 12.85 3.50 20.18
#